data_9d5ffe3a6e7bab74b616b9822294adca
#
_entry.id   9d5ffe3a6e7bab74b616b9822294adca
#
_cell.length_a   1.000
_cell.length_b   1.000
_cell.length_c   1.000
_cell.angle_alpha   90.00
_cell.angle_beta   90.00
_cell.angle_gamma   90.00
#
_symmetry.space_group_name_H-M   'P 1'
#
loop_
_entity.id
_entity.type
_entity.pdbx_description
1 polymer ?
#
loop_
_entity_poly.entity_id
_entity_poly.type
_entity_poly.pdbx_seq_one_letter_code
_entity_poly.pdbx_strand_id
1 'polypeptide(L)'
;DDDNDGYGDIRIFEGIADGSDCNDGEIDIHPNASEIGWDEIDQDCSGFDNRPFLTLASGYQFMCGLTPNNEIECWGRNVNNQLDAPSGTFLQVTAGVQHACALDGDGNVECWGGNDYSQLAVPTGSFSSIDAGAFHTCGIRSSGSVQCWGSNSNNQSSAPNGNFASVSAGGNFSCALDDLGYPTCWGYNGN
;
A
#
# COMPACT_ATOMS: atom_id res chain seq x y z
N ASP A 1 -10.51 -34.72 -16.55
CA ASP A 1 -10.67 -35.09 -15.11
C ASP A 1 -9.69 -36.24 -14.81
N ASP A 2 -8.37 -35.93 -14.89
CA ASP A 2 -7.32 -36.93 -14.69
C ASP A 2 -7.02 -37.22 -13.22
N ASP A 3 -7.41 -36.30 -12.30
CA ASP A 3 -7.26 -36.44 -10.84
C ASP A 3 -8.55 -36.84 -10.11
N ASN A 4 -9.67 -36.92 -10.83
CA ASN A 4 -10.97 -37.36 -10.36
C ASN A 4 -11.62 -36.46 -9.27
N ASP A 5 -11.38 -35.15 -9.33
CA ASP A 5 -12.02 -34.15 -8.46
C ASP A 5 -13.43 -33.75 -8.93
N GLY A 6 -13.82 -34.15 -10.16
CA GLY A 6 -15.12 -33.89 -10.75
C GLY A 6 -15.18 -32.68 -11.70
N TYR A 7 -14.06 -32.02 -11.90
CA TYR A 7 -13.89 -30.94 -12.88
C TYR A 7 -13.08 -31.45 -14.09
N GLY A 8 -13.16 -30.78 -15.19
CA GLY A 8 -12.48 -31.20 -16.40
C GLY A 8 -11.59 -30.12 -16.96
N ASP A 9 -10.56 -30.56 -17.65
CA ASP A 9 -9.70 -29.71 -18.48
C ASP A 9 -10.56 -28.78 -19.38
N ILE A 10 -10.06 -27.59 -19.68
CA ILE A 10 -10.68 -26.55 -20.55
C ILE A 10 -11.14 -27.10 -21.93
N ARG A 11 -10.84 -28.36 -22.25
CA ARG A 11 -11.29 -29.04 -23.48
C ARG A 11 -12.67 -29.62 -23.25
N ILE A 12 -13.65 -29.01 -23.89
CA ILE A 12 -15.07 -29.40 -23.90
C ILE A 12 -15.20 -30.89 -24.35
N PHE A 13 -15.38 -31.78 -23.39
CA PHE A 13 -15.91 -33.11 -23.61
C PHE A 13 -17.28 -33.23 -22.93
N GLU A 14 -18.26 -33.81 -23.70
CA GLU A 14 -19.64 -33.97 -23.25
C GLU A 14 -19.73 -34.76 -21.93
N GLY A 15 -20.16 -34.11 -20.85
CA GLY A 15 -20.57 -34.79 -19.61
C GLY A 15 -19.81 -34.41 -18.33
N ILE A 16 -18.84 -33.52 -18.39
CA ILE A 16 -18.12 -32.96 -17.24
C ILE A 16 -18.74 -31.59 -16.91
N ALA A 17 -18.82 -31.26 -15.62
CA ALA A 17 -19.30 -29.95 -15.17
C ALA A 17 -18.49 -28.84 -15.84
N ASP A 18 -19.19 -27.81 -16.30
CA ASP A 18 -18.65 -26.64 -17.00
C ASP A 18 -17.77 -25.83 -16.03
N GLY A 19 -16.58 -26.36 -15.72
CA GLY A 19 -15.62 -25.78 -14.83
C GLY A 19 -14.25 -25.80 -15.48
N SER A 20 -13.64 -24.69 -15.56
CA SER A 20 -12.25 -24.57 -15.98
C SER A 20 -11.33 -25.06 -14.85
N ASP A 21 -11.15 -26.37 -14.72
CA ASP A 21 -10.01 -26.89 -13.97
C ASP A 21 -8.72 -26.34 -14.58
N CYS A 22 -7.91 -25.69 -13.77
CA CYS A 22 -6.66 -25.09 -14.23
C CYS A 22 -5.47 -26.03 -14.05
N ASN A 23 -5.64 -27.15 -13.34
CA ASN A 23 -4.62 -28.18 -13.20
C ASN A 23 -5.24 -29.58 -13.01
N ASP A 24 -5.57 -30.26 -14.09
CA ASP A 24 -6.19 -31.58 -14.14
C ASP A 24 -5.31 -32.75 -13.55
N GLY A 25 -4.23 -32.41 -12.88
CA GLY A 25 -3.34 -33.37 -12.22
C GLY A 25 -3.28 -33.26 -10.70
N GLU A 26 -3.96 -32.28 -10.11
CA GLU A 26 -3.90 -31.99 -8.67
C GLU A 26 -5.31 -31.82 -8.09
N ILE A 27 -5.80 -32.81 -7.37
CA ILE A 27 -7.16 -32.90 -6.84
C ILE A 27 -7.59 -31.71 -5.96
N ASP A 28 -6.64 -30.95 -5.43
CA ASP A 28 -6.88 -29.78 -4.58
C ASP A 28 -6.90 -28.47 -5.39
N ILE A 29 -6.76 -28.52 -6.72
CA ILE A 29 -6.76 -27.36 -7.62
C ILE A 29 -7.95 -27.48 -8.57
N HIS A 30 -9.07 -26.87 -8.20
CA HIS A 30 -10.34 -26.91 -8.97
C HIS A 30 -11.24 -25.72 -8.65
N PRO A 31 -12.19 -25.35 -9.51
CA PRO A 31 -13.18 -24.32 -9.20
C PRO A 31 -13.90 -24.60 -7.87
N ASN A 32 -13.90 -23.62 -6.97
CA ASN A 32 -14.39 -23.68 -5.58
C ASN A 32 -13.47 -24.42 -4.58
N ALA A 33 -12.23 -24.75 -4.91
CA ALA A 33 -11.23 -25.12 -3.91
C ALA A 33 -11.00 -23.97 -2.90
N SER A 34 -10.42 -24.31 -1.76
CA SER A 34 -10.04 -23.28 -0.79
C SER A 34 -8.67 -22.73 -1.11
N GLU A 35 -8.58 -21.44 -1.40
CA GLU A 35 -7.32 -20.75 -1.64
C GLU A 35 -6.37 -20.79 -0.44
N ILE A 36 -5.11 -21.13 -0.71
CA ILE A 36 -3.99 -21.01 0.22
C ILE A 36 -3.19 -19.78 -0.23
N GLY A 37 -3.45 -18.62 0.34
CA GLY A 37 -2.77 -17.38 -0.05
C GLY A 37 -1.24 -17.47 0.07
N TRP A 38 -0.51 -16.88 -0.88
CA TRP A 38 0.96 -16.76 -0.91
C TRP A 38 1.75 -18.01 -1.31
N ASP A 39 1.14 -19.04 -1.85
CA ASP A 39 1.84 -20.21 -2.35
C ASP A 39 2.07 -20.19 -3.87
N GLU A 40 1.61 -19.11 -4.54
CA GLU A 40 1.69 -18.88 -5.99
C GLU A 40 0.87 -19.92 -6.80
N ILE A 41 -0.05 -20.61 -6.14
CA ILE A 41 -0.97 -21.56 -6.76
C ILE A 41 -2.38 -20.98 -6.70
N ASP A 42 -3.08 -20.96 -7.81
CA ASP A 42 -4.48 -20.56 -7.93
C ASP A 42 -5.35 -21.81 -7.76
N GLN A 43 -5.65 -22.17 -6.50
CA GLN A 43 -6.37 -23.42 -6.22
C GLN A 43 -7.82 -23.39 -6.71
N ASP A 44 -8.48 -22.24 -6.66
CA ASP A 44 -9.88 -22.12 -7.07
C ASP A 44 -10.08 -21.74 -8.52
N CYS A 45 -8.99 -21.63 -9.30
CA CYS A 45 -8.99 -21.27 -10.72
C CYS A 45 -9.66 -19.90 -11.00
N SER A 46 -9.64 -18.99 -10.03
CA SER A 46 -10.23 -17.65 -10.16
C SER A 46 -9.34 -16.69 -10.96
N GLY A 47 -8.10 -17.07 -11.21
CA GLY A 47 -7.07 -16.23 -11.83
C GLY A 47 -6.32 -15.36 -10.81
N PHE A 48 -6.57 -15.55 -9.52
CA PHE A 48 -5.98 -14.78 -8.43
C PHE A 48 -5.62 -15.71 -7.27
N ASP A 49 -4.35 -15.81 -6.92
CA ASP A 49 -3.95 -16.29 -5.61
C ASP A 49 -4.45 -15.27 -4.57
N ASN A 50 -5.37 -15.67 -3.70
CA ASN A 50 -5.97 -14.84 -2.67
C ASN A 50 -4.90 -14.35 -1.69
N ARG A 51 -4.26 -13.23 -2.02
CA ARG A 51 -3.19 -12.63 -1.23
C ARG A 51 -3.76 -11.70 -0.17
N PRO A 52 -3.84 -12.14 1.10
CA PRO A 52 -4.26 -11.24 2.16
C PRO A 52 -3.23 -10.13 2.34
N PHE A 53 -3.70 -8.88 2.45
CA PHE A 53 -2.88 -7.76 2.83
C PHE A 53 -3.26 -7.28 4.24
N LEU A 54 -2.27 -6.91 5.05
CA LEU A 54 -2.51 -6.32 6.37
C LEU A 54 -3.09 -4.91 6.24
N THR A 55 -2.66 -4.17 5.25
CA THR A 55 -3.13 -2.81 4.95
C THR A 55 -2.90 -2.48 3.48
N LEU A 56 -3.69 -1.54 2.97
CA LEU A 56 -3.60 -1.03 1.60
C LEU A 56 -3.39 0.48 1.60
N ALA A 57 -2.60 0.95 0.66
CA ALA A 57 -2.37 2.36 0.38
C ALA A 57 -2.74 2.66 -1.08
N SER A 58 -3.70 3.56 -1.29
CA SER A 58 -4.20 3.91 -2.62
C SER A 58 -3.56 5.20 -3.12
N GLY A 59 -2.79 5.11 -4.19
CA GLY A 59 -2.31 6.24 -4.95
C GLY A 59 -3.22 6.57 -6.15
N TYR A 60 -2.78 7.49 -7.02
CA TYR A 60 -3.50 7.78 -8.25
C TYR A 60 -3.17 6.74 -9.32
N GLN A 61 -4.11 5.84 -9.61
CA GLN A 61 -3.99 4.74 -10.58
C GLN A 61 -2.94 3.67 -10.21
N PHE A 62 -2.49 3.60 -8.97
CA PHE A 62 -1.69 2.51 -8.44
C PHE A 62 -2.07 2.25 -6.97
N MET A 63 -1.71 1.09 -6.48
CA MET A 63 -1.92 0.69 -5.10
C MET A 63 -0.67 -0.01 -4.59
N CYS A 64 -0.45 0.06 -3.29
CA CYS A 64 0.53 -0.75 -2.58
C CYS A 64 -0.15 -1.44 -1.40
N GLY A 65 0.21 -2.68 -1.13
CA GLY A 65 -0.26 -3.44 0.01
C GLY A 65 0.90 -3.93 0.87
N LEU A 66 0.67 -4.01 2.16
CA LEU A 66 1.58 -4.63 3.10
C LEU A 66 1.16 -6.08 3.32
N THR A 67 2.04 -7.01 2.99
CA THR A 67 1.80 -8.45 3.09
C THR A 67 1.87 -8.94 4.54
N PRO A 68 1.39 -10.15 4.87
CA PRO A 68 1.56 -10.74 6.20
C PRO A 68 3.02 -10.91 6.64
N ASN A 69 3.95 -10.97 5.68
CA ASN A 69 5.40 -11.01 5.94
C ASN A 69 5.99 -9.61 6.14
N ASN A 70 5.15 -8.56 6.17
CA ASN A 70 5.55 -7.16 6.25
C ASN A 70 6.37 -6.66 5.04
N GLU A 71 6.26 -7.32 3.90
CA GLU A 71 6.81 -6.87 2.63
C GLU A 71 5.81 -6.03 1.86
N ILE A 72 6.26 -5.24 0.89
CA ILE A 72 5.38 -4.35 0.10
C ILE A 72 5.26 -4.89 -1.31
N GLU A 73 4.02 -5.05 -1.77
CA GLU A 73 3.68 -5.28 -3.16
C GLU A 73 2.87 -4.11 -3.71
N CYS A 74 3.20 -3.68 -4.93
CA CYS A 74 2.51 -2.59 -5.60
C CYS A 74 2.03 -3.03 -6.99
N TRP A 75 0.86 -2.51 -7.42
CA TRP A 75 0.29 -2.80 -8.74
C TRP A 75 -0.42 -1.57 -9.32
N GLY A 76 -0.66 -1.61 -10.62
CA GLY A 76 -1.29 -0.52 -11.36
C GLY A 76 -0.32 0.26 -12.23
N ARG A 77 -0.45 1.60 -12.26
CA ARG A 77 0.36 2.49 -13.11
C ARG A 77 1.79 2.61 -12.60
N ASN A 78 2.79 2.52 -13.52
CA ASN A 78 4.23 2.60 -13.22
C ASN A 78 5.01 3.59 -14.10
N VAL A 79 4.45 4.73 -14.47
CA VAL A 79 5.18 5.70 -15.33
C VAL A 79 6.25 6.50 -14.58
N ASN A 80 6.19 6.54 -13.28
CA ASN A 80 7.12 7.25 -12.39
C ASN A 80 7.78 6.30 -11.39
N ASN A 81 7.89 5.00 -11.70
CA ASN A 81 8.46 3.98 -10.83
C ASN A 81 7.67 3.81 -9.50
N GLN A 82 6.33 3.96 -9.55
CA GLN A 82 5.47 3.83 -8.37
C GLN A 82 5.39 2.38 -7.86
N LEU A 83 5.69 1.40 -8.71
CA LEU A 83 5.68 -0.03 -8.36
C LEU A 83 7.04 -0.55 -7.87
N ASP A 84 8.09 0.28 -7.89
CA ASP A 84 9.45 -0.12 -7.52
C ASP A 84 9.63 0.01 -6.00
N ALA A 85 8.80 -0.72 -5.24
CA ALA A 85 8.87 -0.73 -3.79
C ALA A 85 10.23 -1.24 -3.29
N PRO A 86 10.76 -0.68 -2.20
CA PRO A 86 12.01 -1.17 -1.61
C PRO A 86 11.83 -2.57 -1.04
N SER A 87 12.89 -3.37 -1.06
CA SER A 87 12.93 -4.66 -0.38
C SER A 87 13.15 -4.46 1.12
N GLY A 88 12.52 -5.28 1.95
CA GLY A 88 12.63 -5.21 3.40
C GLY A 88 11.31 -5.46 4.11
N THR A 89 11.30 -5.25 5.42
CA THR A 89 10.10 -5.42 6.24
C THR A 89 9.64 -4.07 6.78
N PHE A 90 8.35 -3.78 6.60
CA PHE A 90 7.76 -2.49 6.94
C PHE A 90 6.53 -2.67 7.85
N LEU A 91 6.23 -1.65 8.64
CA LEU A 91 5.06 -1.63 9.52
C LEU A 91 3.92 -0.79 8.96
N GLN A 92 4.23 0.12 8.04
CA GLN A 92 3.25 1.02 7.43
C GLN A 92 3.64 1.33 5.99
N VAL A 93 2.65 1.42 5.12
CA VAL A 93 2.77 1.93 3.76
C VAL A 93 1.73 3.02 3.53
N THR A 94 2.08 4.06 2.80
CA THR A 94 1.19 5.15 2.40
C THR A 94 1.49 5.60 0.97
N ALA A 95 0.48 6.12 0.26
CA ALA A 95 0.63 6.48 -1.15
C ALA A 95 -0.05 7.80 -1.47
N GLY A 96 0.65 8.64 -2.23
CA GLY A 96 0.15 9.87 -2.81
C GLY A 96 -0.24 9.72 -4.28
N VAL A 97 -0.25 10.83 -5.04
CA VAL A 97 -0.65 10.78 -6.46
C VAL A 97 0.37 9.99 -7.30
N GLN A 98 1.66 10.18 -7.05
CA GLN A 98 2.73 9.61 -7.88
C GLN A 98 3.88 9.01 -7.08
N HIS A 99 3.81 9.02 -5.74
CA HIS A 99 4.84 8.49 -4.86
C HIS A 99 4.20 7.62 -3.78
N ALA A 100 4.99 6.78 -3.17
CA ALA A 100 4.62 6.04 -1.97
C ALA A 100 5.77 6.10 -0.97
N CYS A 101 5.46 5.89 0.29
CA CYS A 101 6.42 5.81 1.38
C CYS A 101 6.08 4.65 2.31
N ALA A 102 7.10 4.06 2.89
CA ALA A 102 6.98 3.01 3.89
C ALA A 102 7.81 3.32 5.13
N LEU A 103 7.34 2.84 6.27
CA LEU A 103 7.96 2.99 7.57
C LEU A 103 8.36 1.60 8.10
N ASP A 104 9.61 1.41 8.45
CA ASP A 104 10.11 0.17 9.06
C ASP A 104 9.97 0.15 10.59
N GLY A 105 10.36 -0.98 11.21
CA GLY A 105 10.31 -1.17 12.67
C GLY A 105 11.29 -0.32 13.48
N ASP A 106 12.32 0.22 12.85
CA ASP A 106 13.32 1.10 13.46
C ASP A 106 12.96 2.58 13.34
N GLY A 107 11.87 2.89 12.65
CA GLY A 107 11.40 4.24 12.42
C GLY A 107 12.04 4.92 11.20
N ASN A 108 12.72 4.19 10.33
CA ASN A 108 13.22 4.73 9.08
C ASN A 108 12.09 4.77 8.05
N VAL A 109 12.14 5.76 7.18
CA VAL A 109 11.19 5.92 6.08
C VAL A 109 11.90 5.81 4.75
N GLU A 110 11.37 5.00 3.86
CA GLU A 110 11.78 4.93 2.46
C GLU A 110 10.63 5.38 1.57
N CYS A 111 10.92 6.24 0.58
CA CYS A 111 9.93 6.71 -0.38
C CYS A 111 10.40 6.41 -1.80
N TRP A 112 9.45 6.08 -2.69
CA TRP A 112 9.70 5.78 -4.10
C TRP A 112 8.63 6.39 -5.01
N GLY A 113 8.85 6.31 -6.32
CA GLY A 113 7.95 6.89 -7.29
C GLY A 113 8.35 8.28 -7.76
N GLY A 114 7.36 9.14 -8.05
CA GLY A 114 7.56 10.49 -8.55
C GLY A 114 8.25 11.43 -7.56
N ASN A 115 9.13 12.29 -8.06
CA ASN A 115 9.94 13.21 -7.25
C ASN A 115 9.98 14.66 -7.75
N ASP A 116 9.00 15.09 -8.54
CA ASP A 116 8.95 16.43 -9.13
C ASP A 116 8.89 17.55 -8.08
N TYR A 117 8.44 17.25 -6.89
CA TYR A 117 8.29 18.17 -5.75
C TYR A 117 9.13 17.77 -4.53
N SER A 118 10.18 16.97 -4.72
CA SER A 118 11.03 16.46 -3.64
C SER A 118 10.28 15.53 -2.66
N GLN A 119 9.32 14.75 -3.15
CA GLN A 119 8.55 13.79 -2.34
C GLN A 119 9.42 12.68 -1.76
N LEU A 120 10.57 12.38 -2.38
CA LEU A 120 11.51 11.36 -1.93
C LEU A 120 12.58 11.92 -0.98
N ALA A 121 12.56 13.23 -0.67
CA ALA A 121 13.54 13.88 0.21
C ALA A 121 13.16 13.68 1.69
N VAL A 122 13.18 12.43 2.15
CA VAL A 122 12.85 12.06 3.52
C VAL A 122 13.82 12.74 4.50
N PRO A 123 13.32 13.47 5.52
CA PRO A 123 14.18 14.10 6.52
C PRO A 123 14.84 13.05 7.43
N THR A 124 16.07 13.29 7.84
CA THR A 124 16.82 12.39 8.74
C THR A 124 16.17 12.26 10.12
N GLY A 125 16.26 11.09 10.74
CA GLY A 125 15.74 10.74 12.07
C GLY A 125 14.54 9.80 12.00
N SER A 126 14.11 9.29 13.15
CA SER A 126 13.08 8.25 13.23
C SER A 126 11.66 8.83 13.35
N PHE A 127 10.72 8.09 12.74
CA PHE A 127 9.30 8.36 12.74
C PHE A 127 8.53 7.23 13.45
N SER A 128 7.36 7.56 13.99
CA SER A 128 6.42 6.60 14.57
C SER A 128 5.20 6.37 13.68
N SER A 129 4.91 7.28 12.76
CA SER A 129 3.86 7.13 11.76
C SER A 129 4.09 8.09 10.59
N ILE A 130 3.55 7.76 9.43
CA ILE A 130 3.61 8.57 8.21
C ILE A 130 2.25 8.61 7.50
N ASP A 131 1.97 9.68 6.78
CA ASP A 131 0.83 9.74 5.87
C ASP A 131 1.14 10.62 4.66
N ALA A 132 0.77 10.15 3.46
CA ALA A 132 1.04 10.82 2.20
C ALA A 132 -0.19 11.56 1.69
N GLY A 133 0.00 12.84 1.39
CA GLY A 133 -0.94 13.63 0.62
C GLY A 133 -0.67 13.51 -0.89
N ALA A 134 -1.26 14.41 -1.70
CA ALA A 134 -1.12 14.32 -3.15
C ALA A 134 0.35 14.35 -3.61
N PHE A 135 1.13 15.32 -3.15
CA PHE A 135 2.52 15.55 -3.54
C PHE A 135 3.44 15.89 -2.35
N HIS A 136 3.04 15.53 -1.15
CA HIS A 136 3.81 15.70 0.08
C HIS A 136 3.54 14.53 1.00
N THR A 137 4.38 14.36 2.00
CA THR A 137 4.20 13.35 3.06
C THR A 137 4.46 14.03 4.39
N CYS A 138 3.71 13.67 5.40
CA CYS A 138 3.91 14.09 6.78
C CYS A 138 4.16 12.87 7.67
N GLY A 139 5.00 13.02 8.67
CA GLY A 139 5.22 11.98 9.67
C GLY A 139 5.32 12.54 11.07
N ILE A 140 4.93 11.73 12.04
CA ILE A 140 5.17 11.99 13.47
C ILE A 140 6.56 11.45 13.80
N ARG A 141 7.40 12.31 14.31
CA ARG A 141 8.69 11.93 14.88
C ARG A 141 8.53 11.08 16.13
N SER A 142 9.48 10.24 16.45
CA SER A 142 9.51 9.53 17.74
C SER A 142 9.51 10.49 18.96
N SER A 143 9.82 11.78 18.74
CA SER A 143 9.69 12.85 19.75
C SER A 143 8.28 13.42 19.91
N GLY A 144 7.34 13.04 19.04
CA GLY A 144 5.97 13.57 18.98
C GLY A 144 5.78 14.77 18.03
N SER A 145 6.85 15.40 17.53
CA SER A 145 6.71 16.50 16.58
C SER A 145 6.37 16.04 15.18
N VAL A 146 5.60 16.84 14.43
CA VAL A 146 5.32 16.58 12.99
C VAL A 146 6.45 17.13 12.15
N GLN A 147 6.82 16.37 11.11
CA GLN A 147 7.66 16.85 10.03
C GLN A 147 7.10 16.40 8.69
N CYS A 148 7.03 17.32 7.73
CA CYS A 148 6.55 17.06 6.39
C CYS A 148 7.64 17.37 5.35
N TRP A 149 7.53 16.71 4.18
CA TRP A 149 8.42 16.92 3.03
C TRP A 149 7.64 16.79 1.73
N GLY A 150 8.25 17.15 0.60
CA GLY A 150 7.59 17.22 -0.69
C GLY A 150 7.04 18.61 -0.98
N SER A 151 5.96 18.69 -1.74
CA SER A 151 5.35 19.95 -2.17
C SER A 151 4.97 20.86 -0.99
N ASN A 152 5.31 22.15 -1.11
CA ASN A 152 4.97 23.15 -0.11
C ASN A 152 4.42 24.47 -0.73
N SER A 153 3.88 24.41 -1.95
CA SER A 153 3.35 25.58 -2.65
C SER A 153 2.15 26.24 -1.96
N ASN A 154 1.47 25.47 -1.11
CA ASN A 154 0.34 25.93 -0.28
C ASN A 154 0.63 25.87 1.23
N ASN A 155 1.90 25.79 1.63
CA ASN A 155 2.33 25.58 3.01
C ASN A 155 1.88 24.24 3.63
N GLN A 156 1.55 23.23 2.81
CA GLN A 156 1.10 21.92 3.26
C GLN A 156 2.20 21.12 3.98
N SER A 157 3.47 21.40 3.71
CA SER A 157 4.62 20.81 4.42
C SER A 157 5.19 21.71 5.53
N SER A 158 4.55 22.84 5.85
CA SER A 158 4.95 23.76 6.91
C SER A 158 4.26 23.41 8.23
N ALA A 159 4.61 22.26 8.80
CA ALA A 159 3.98 21.75 10.01
C ALA A 159 4.13 22.73 11.19
N PRO A 160 3.09 22.89 12.05
CA PRO A 160 3.16 23.69 13.25
C PRO A 160 4.07 23.04 14.30
N ASN A 161 4.58 23.86 15.22
CA ASN A 161 5.27 23.37 16.40
C ASN A 161 4.27 22.73 17.38
N GLY A 162 4.67 21.68 18.05
CA GLY A 162 3.86 20.98 19.05
C GLY A 162 4.14 19.49 19.06
N ASN A 163 3.47 18.79 19.96
CA ASN A 163 3.44 17.33 20.01
C ASN A 163 2.08 16.84 19.54
N PHE A 164 2.10 15.81 18.72
CA PHE A 164 0.92 15.26 18.08
C PHE A 164 0.95 13.72 18.15
N ALA A 165 -0.22 13.14 18.33
CA ALA A 165 -0.42 11.68 18.39
C ALA A 165 -0.65 11.06 17.00
N SER A 166 -1.22 11.85 16.06
CA SER A 166 -1.49 11.37 14.70
C SER A 166 -1.43 12.50 13.68
N VAL A 167 -1.15 12.16 12.44
CA VAL A 167 -1.16 13.08 11.30
C VAL A 167 -1.94 12.46 10.14
N SER A 168 -2.63 13.31 9.40
CA SER A 168 -3.27 12.93 8.13
C SER A 168 -3.01 13.99 7.08
N ALA A 169 -2.59 13.55 5.90
CA ALA A 169 -2.25 14.40 4.78
C ALA A 169 -3.32 14.29 3.67
N GLY A 170 -3.92 15.41 3.32
CA GLY A 170 -4.88 15.52 2.22
C GLY A 170 -4.22 15.89 0.90
N GLY A 171 -5.00 16.43 -0.04
CA GLY A 171 -4.47 16.84 -1.36
C GLY A 171 -3.37 17.90 -1.23
N ASN A 172 -3.70 19.06 -0.70
CA ASN A 172 -2.79 20.21 -0.51
C ASN A 172 -2.86 20.80 0.91
N PHE A 173 -3.29 20.03 1.88
CA PHE A 173 -3.36 20.40 3.30
C PHE A 173 -3.00 19.21 4.16
N SER A 174 -2.72 19.45 5.41
CA SER A 174 -2.45 18.41 6.42
C SER A 174 -3.12 18.79 7.74
N CYS A 175 -3.47 17.78 8.52
CA CYS A 175 -4.01 17.93 9.86
C CYS A 175 -3.29 16.97 10.81
N ALA A 176 -3.12 17.38 12.06
CA ALA A 176 -2.64 16.51 13.12
C ALA A 176 -3.52 16.65 14.35
N LEU A 177 -3.62 15.57 15.12
CA LEU A 177 -4.28 15.57 16.43
C LEU A 177 -3.23 15.58 17.54
N ASP A 178 -3.42 16.43 18.53
CA ASP A 178 -2.63 16.38 19.76
C ASP A 178 -3.03 15.18 20.65
N ASP A 179 -2.34 14.99 21.78
CA ASP A 179 -2.61 13.89 22.71
C ASP A 179 -4.01 13.95 23.37
N LEU A 180 -4.68 15.10 23.28
CA LEU A 180 -6.05 15.30 23.77
C LEU A 180 -7.09 15.14 22.68
N GLY A 181 -6.66 14.92 21.42
CA GLY A 181 -7.53 14.76 20.26
C GLY A 181 -7.95 16.08 19.60
N TYR A 182 -7.34 17.22 19.94
CA TYR A 182 -7.64 18.48 19.25
C TYR A 182 -6.91 18.57 17.91
N PRO A 183 -7.64 18.91 16.82
CA PRO A 183 -7.04 19.01 15.50
C PRO A 183 -6.34 20.37 15.29
N THR A 184 -5.18 20.31 14.65
CA THR A 184 -4.51 21.46 14.04
C THR A 184 -4.27 21.16 12.56
N CYS A 185 -4.77 22.04 11.67
CA CYS A 185 -4.63 21.87 10.23
C CYS A 185 -3.82 23.02 9.61
N TRP A 186 -3.09 22.72 8.54
CA TRP A 186 -2.29 23.69 7.78
C TRP A 186 -2.26 23.34 6.30
N GLY A 187 -1.79 24.25 5.47
CA GLY A 187 -1.77 24.10 4.03
C GLY A 187 -2.88 24.89 3.35
N TYR A 188 -3.37 24.37 2.22
CA TYR A 188 -4.39 25.04 1.42
C TYR A 188 -5.69 25.22 2.21
N ASN A 189 -6.11 26.47 2.35
CA ASN A 189 -7.36 26.87 2.98
C ASN A 189 -8.19 27.67 1.97
N GLY A 190 -8.55 27.03 0.84
CA GLY A 190 -9.37 27.63 -0.20
C GLY A 190 -10.81 27.75 0.26
N ASN A 191 -11.31 28.97 0.33
CA ASN A 191 -12.73 29.31 0.43
C ASN A 191 -13.36 29.35 -0.96
#